data_f0a2ce5fcfbbafc47117dc7ad85ba171
#
_entry.id   f0a2ce5fcfbbafc47117dc7ad85ba171
#
_cell.length_a   1.000
_cell.length_b   1.000
_cell.length_c   1.000
_cell.angle_alpha   90.00
_cell.angle_beta   90.00
_cell.angle_gamma   90.00
#
_symmetry.space_group_name_H-M   'P 1'
#
loop_
_entity.id
_entity.type
_entity.pdbx_description
1 polymer ?
#
loop_
_entity_poly.entity_id
_entity_poly.type
_entity_poly.pdbx_seq_one_letter_code
_entity_poly.pdbx_strand_id
1 'polypeptide(L)'
;MRILIAEDETIIRLDLREMLEKAGFDVCAEAKDGEEAVTLARTLEPDLALLDVKMPKLDGIEAARRILEERPIPIVMVTAYGEAELVSRAVEAGVFGYLVKPFRESDLLPAIATARARHEELAALREEADSLTEALGQWRSASWLEPGHTREWTLTWRGTKLL
;
A
#
# COMPACT_ATOMS: atom_id res chain seq x y z
N MET A 1 -4.65 2.20 -16.77
CA MET A 1 -3.86 2.12 -15.52
C MET A 1 -2.40 2.19 -15.91
N ARG A 2 -1.68 3.15 -15.33
CA ARG A 2 -0.25 3.42 -15.60
C ARG A 2 0.62 2.64 -14.62
N ILE A 3 1.55 1.86 -15.10
CA ILE A 3 2.38 0.96 -14.30
C ILE A 3 3.85 1.31 -14.44
N LEU A 4 4.55 1.42 -13.31
CA LEU A 4 6.00 1.49 -13.24
C LEU A 4 6.56 0.07 -13.05
N ILE A 5 7.56 -0.31 -13.82
CA ILE A 5 8.33 -1.56 -13.63
C ILE A 5 9.71 -1.19 -13.12
N ALA A 6 10.19 -1.88 -12.08
CA ALA A 6 11.58 -1.81 -11.63
C ALA A 6 12.16 -3.23 -11.55
N GLU A 7 13.12 -3.52 -12.41
CA GLU A 7 13.77 -4.82 -12.58
C GLU A 7 15.14 -4.59 -13.23
N ASP A 8 16.20 -5.07 -12.63
CA ASP A 8 17.57 -4.87 -13.15
C ASP A 8 17.89 -5.80 -14.33
N GLU A 9 17.31 -6.99 -14.38
CA GLU A 9 17.47 -7.91 -15.49
C GLU A 9 16.65 -7.48 -16.71
N THR A 10 17.34 -7.05 -17.76
CA THR A 10 16.71 -6.50 -18.97
C THR A 10 15.70 -7.47 -19.62
N ILE A 11 16.02 -8.78 -19.64
CA ILE A 11 15.13 -9.77 -20.25
C ILE A 11 13.84 -9.90 -19.48
N ILE A 12 13.89 -9.99 -18.14
CA ILE A 12 12.72 -10.09 -17.28
C ILE A 12 11.89 -8.81 -17.36
N ARG A 13 12.54 -7.65 -17.38
CA ARG A 13 11.86 -6.35 -17.53
C ARG A 13 11.10 -6.24 -18.84
N LEU A 14 11.68 -6.70 -19.96
CA LEU A 14 11.01 -6.74 -21.27
C LEU A 14 9.83 -7.70 -21.28
N ASP A 15 9.97 -8.89 -20.69
CA ASP A 15 8.88 -9.87 -20.57
C ASP A 15 7.71 -9.31 -19.76
N LEU A 16 7.99 -8.66 -18.61
CA LEU A 16 6.99 -7.99 -17.79
C LEU A 16 6.26 -6.91 -18.58
N ARG A 17 6.99 -6.07 -19.29
CA ARG A 17 6.42 -5.05 -20.14
C ARG A 17 5.48 -5.63 -21.18
N GLU A 18 5.93 -6.63 -21.93
CA GLU A 18 5.13 -7.26 -22.97
C GLU A 18 3.84 -7.89 -22.41
N MET A 19 3.92 -8.59 -21.26
CA MET A 19 2.76 -9.18 -20.59
C MET A 19 1.76 -8.10 -20.15
N LEU A 20 2.24 -7.00 -19.58
CA LEU A 20 1.41 -5.89 -19.11
C LEU A 20 0.72 -5.16 -20.27
N GLU A 21 1.45 -4.88 -21.35
CA GLU A 21 0.90 -4.22 -22.54
C GLU A 21 -0.15 -5.11 -23.23
N LYS A 22 0.09 -6.44 -23.33
CA LYS A 22 -0.91 -7.40 -23.82
C LYS A 22 -2.17 -7.44 -22.96
N ALA A 23 -2.02 -7.29 -21.64
CA ALA A 23 -3.14 -7.21 -20.70
C ALA A 23 -3.88 -5.85 -20.73
N GLY A 24 -3.43 -4.90 -21.56
CA GLY A 24 -4.06 -3.60 -21.73
C GLY A 24 -3.63 -2.54 -20.73
N PHE A 25 -2.53 -2.75 -20.01
CA PHE A 25 -1.94 -1.75 -19.12
C PHE A 25 -0.95 -0.84 -19.87
N ASP A 26 -0.76 0.37 -19.36
CA ASP A 26 0.19 1.34 -19.87
C ASP A 26 1.47 1.30 -19.00
N VAL A 27 2.56 0.81 -19.54
CA VAL A 27 3.87 0.84 -18.87
C VAL A 27 4.46 2.24 -19.04
N CYS A 28 4.26 3.08 -18.04
CA CYS A 28 4.65 4.49 -18.09
C CYS A 28 6.14 4.72 -17.81
N ALA A 29 6.82 3.78 -17.14
CA ALA A 29 8.24 3.86 -16.86
C ALA A 29 8.86 2.49 -16.58
N GLU A 30 10.15 2.41 -16.85
CA GLU A 30 11.01 1.27 -16.54
C GLU A 30 12.24 1.77 -15.76
N ALA A 31 12.50 1.17 -14.59
CA ALA A 31 13.67 1.41 -13.77
C ALA A 31 14.57 0.17 -13.73
N LYS A 32 15.87 0.37 -13.63
CA LYS A 32 16.88 -0.70 -13.52
C LYS A 32 17.46 -0.85 -12.11
N ASP A 33 17.05 0.02 -11.20
CA ASP A 33 17.44 0.00 -9.79
C ASP A 33 16.40 0.70 -8.92
N GLY A 34 16.49 0.52 -7.59
CA GLY A 34 15.54 1.07 -6.65
C GLY A 34 15.55 2.60 -6.54
N GLU A 35 16.68 3.26 -6.74
CA GLU A 35 16.77 4.72 -6.69
C GLU A 35 16.06 5.36 -7.90
N GLU A 36 16.27 4.77 -9.07
CA GLU A 36 15.56 5.18 -10.29
C GLU A 36 14.05 4.94 -10.14
N ALA A 37 13.64 3.81 -9.55
CA ALA A 37 12.23 3.49 -9.29
C ALA A 37 11.56 4.56 -8.40
N VAL A 38 12.20 4.97 -7.30
CA VAL A 38 11.67 6.03 -6.42
C VAL A 38 11.56 7.35 -7.16
N THR A 39 12.59 7.72 -7.93
CA THR A 39 12.60 8.97 -8.70
C THR A 39 11.49 9.00 -9.76
N LEU A 40 11.31 7.90 -10.51
CA LEU A 40 10.28 7.80 -11.53
C LEU A 40 8.87 7.73 -10.93
N ALA A 41 8.69 7.05 -9.80
CA ALA A 41 7.41 7.03 -9.08
C ALA A 41 6.97 8.44 -8.66
N ARG A 42 7.91 9.25 -8.15
CA ARG A 42 7.65 10.64 -7.77
C ARG A 42 7.30 11.51 -8.98
N THR A 43 8.04 11.37 -10.08
CA THR A 43 7.92 12.26 -11.25
C THR A 43 6.72 11.94 -12.13
N LEU A 44 6.45 10.64 -12.33
CA LEU A 44 5.44 10.18 -13.29
C LEU A 44 4.11 9.80 -12.63
N GLU A 45 4.08 9.68 -11.32
CA GLU A 45 2.88 9.36 -10.55
C GLU A 45 2.10 8.15 -11.09
N PRO A 46 2.72 6.94 -11.13
CA PRO A 46 2.05 5.74 -11.62
C PRO A 46 0.87 5.35 -10.72
N ASP A 47 -0.06 4.57 -11.27
CA ASP A 47 -1.19 4.02 -10.52
C ASP A 47 -0.83 2.74 -9.76
N LEU A 48 0.27 2.06 -10.15
CA LEU A 48 0.79 0.85 -9.56
C LEU A 48 2.28 0.70 -9.88
N ALA A 49 3.03 0.06 -8.99
CA ALA A 49 4.42 -0.31 -9.26
C ALA A 49 4.64 -1.82 -9.12
N LEU A 50 5.40 -2.41 -10.08
CA LEU A 50 6.01 -3.73 -9.95
C LEU A 50 7.49 -3.55 -9.66
N LEU A 51 7.97 -4.08 -8.53
CA LEU A 51 9.34 -3.89 -8.06
C LEU A 51 9.99 -5.25 -7.81
N ASP A 52 11.13 -5.53 -8.46
CA ASP A 52 11.95 -6.66 -8.07
C ASP A 52 12.53 -6.41 -6.67
N VAL A 53 12.61 -7.48 -5.86
CA VAL A 53 13.18 -7.38 -4.50
C VAL A 53 14.68 -7.10 -4.57
N LYS A 54 15.39 -7.81 -5.45
CA LYS A 54 16.86 -7.73 -5.53
C LYS A 54 17.31 -6.81 -6.66
N MET A 55 17.54 -5.56 -6.33
CA MET A 55 18.05 -4.57 -7.26
C MET A 55 19.32 -3.93 -6.73
N PRO A 56 20.22 -3.44 -7.62
CA PRO A 56 21.40 -2.69 -7.21
C PRO A 56 21.04 -1.33 -6.61
N LYS A 57 21.97 -0.72 -5.87
CA LYS A 57 21.90 0.56 -5.18
C LYS A 57 20.87 0.59 -4.03
N LEU A 58 19.60 0.39 -4.32
CA LEU A 58 18.50 0.35 -3.37
C LEU A 58 17.66 -0.89 -3.66
N ASP A 59 17.47 -1.77 -2.67
CA ASP A 59 16.60 -2.95 -2.84
C ASP A 59 15.13 -2.56 -3.02
N GLY A 60 14.34 -3.47 -3.62
CA GLY A 60 12.96 -3.18 -3.94
C GLY A 60 12.06 -2.96 -2.73
N ILE A 61 12.37 -3.55 -1.57
CA ILE A 61 11.59 -3.38 -0.33
C ILE A 61 11.79 -1.97 0.20
N GLU A 62 13.03 -1.50 0.23
CA GLU A 62 13.35 -0.14 0.65
C GLU A 62 12.82 0.89 -0.36
N ALA A 63 12.87 0.59 -1.67
CA ALA A 63 12.26 1.42 -2.70
C ALA A 63 10.73 1.51 -2.50
N ALA A 64 10.06 0.38 -2.25
CA ALA A 64 8.64 0.34 -1.95
C ALA A 64 8.28 1.20 -0.73
N ARG A 65 9.06 1.10 0.36
CA ARG A 65 8.85 1.89 1.57
C ARG A 65 8.91 3.40 1.27
N ARG A 66 9.93 3.86 0.55
CA ARG A 66 10.07 5.27 0.18
C ARG A 66 8.96 5.76 -0.74
N ILE A 67 8.54 4.94 -1.71
CA ILE A 67 7.41 5.27 -2.58
C ILE A 67 6.13 5.43 -1.76
N LEU A 68 5.86 4.49 -0.83
CA LEU A 68 4.65 4.50 -0.01
C LEU A 68 4.62 5.65 1.01
N GLU A 69 5.78 6.09 1.52
CA GLU A 69 5.90 7.26 2.39
C GLU A 69 5.53 8.56 1.67
N GLU A 70 5.91 8.69 0.40
CA GLU A 70 5.62 9.88 -0.40
C GLU A 70 4.22 9.83 -1.04
N ARG A 71 3.86 8.67 -1.55
CA ARG A 71 2.59 8.44 -2.24
C ARG A 71 2.13 7.01 -2.06
N PRO A 72 1.03 6.77 -1.34
CA PRO A 72 0.47 5.43 -1.20
C PRO A 72 -0.14 4.97 -2.54
N ILE A 73 0.52 4.01 -3.19
CA ILE A 73 0.05 3.33 -4.40
C ILE A 73 0.13 1.81 -4.20
N PRO A 74 -0.68 1.00 -4.89
CA PRO A 74 -0.52 -0.45 -4.85
C PRO A 74 0.84 -0.86 -5.41
N ILE A 75 1.53 -1.76 -4.70
CA ILE A 75 2.83 -2.30 -5.09
C ILE A 75 2.75 -3.82 -5.17
N VAL A 76 3.29 -4.38 -6.25
CA VAL A 76 3.52 -5.82 -6.45
C VAL A 76 5.03 -6.05 -6.38
N MET A 77 5.47 -6.88 -5.43
CA MET A 77 6.87 -7.32 -5.38
C MET A 77 7.08 -8.52 -6.28
N VAL A 78 8.14 -8.47 -7.06
CA VAL A 78 8.64 -9.60 -7.83
C VAL A 78 9.77 -10.25 -7.04
N THR A 79 9.70 -11.54 -6.77
CA THR A 79 10.62 -12.23 -5.87
C THR A 79 11.02 -13.61 -6.39
N ALA A 80 12.20 -14.08 -6.05
CA ALA A 80 12.60 -15.45 -6.34
C ALA A 80 11.93 -16.44 -5.37
N TYR A 81 11.78 -17.69 -5.82
CA TYR A 81 11.22 -18.76 -5.01
C TYR A 81 12.06 -19.02 -3.74
N GLY A 82 11.40 -19.16 -2.59
CA GLY A 82 12.06 -19.50 -1.31
C GLY A 82 12.45 -18.32 -0.41
N GLU A 83 12.10 -17.09 -0.76
CA GLU A 83 12.47 -15.88 -0.01
C GLU A 83 11.38 -15.45 1.02
N ALA A 84 10.91 -16.39 1.85
CA ALA A 84 9.83 -16.13 2.82
C ALA A 84 10.15 -14.98 3.79
N GLU A 85 11.42 -14.80 4.16
CA GLU A 85 11.85 -13.71 5.03
C GLU A 85 11.68 -12.33 4.35
N LEU A 86 11.97 -12.25 3.06
CA LEU A 86 11.77 -11.04 2.29
C LEU A 86 10.29 -10.69 2.11
N VAL A 87 9.42 -11.71 2.00
CA VAL A 87 7.97 -11.51 1.97
C VAL A 87 7.49 -10.87 3.26
N SER A 88 7.96 -11.33 4.43
CA SER A 88 7.60 -10.73 5.72
C SER A 88 8.02 -9.26 5.81
N ARG A 89 9.24 -8.93 5.38
CA ARG A 89 9.74 -7.55 5.34
C ARG A 89 8.94 -6.67 4.39
N ALA A 90 8.51 -7.20 3.26
CA ALA A 90 7.70 -6.46 2.29
C ALA A 90 6.27 -6.19 2.83
N VAL A 91 5.67 -7.15 3.57
CA VAL A 91 4.40 -6.93 4.27
C VAL A 91 4.52 -5.82 5.32
N GLU A 92 5.60 -5.82 6.11
CA GLU A 92 5.89 -4.75 7.08
C GLU A 92 6.08 -3.38 6.41
N ALA A 93 6.61 -3.37 5.17
CA ALA A 93 6.72 -2.16 4.36
C ALA A 93 5.38 -1.70 3.74
N GLY A 94 4.29 -2.47 3.89
CA GLY A 94 2.97 -2.15 3.35
C GLY A 94 2.69 -2.69 1.95
N VAL A 95 3.43 -3.71 1.52
CA VAL A 95 3.25 -4.38 0.23
C VAL A 95 2.40 -5.64 0.41
N PHE A 96 1.38 -5.80 -0.41
CA PHE A 96 0.44 -6.93 -0.32
C PHE A 96 0.27 -7.74 -1.60
N GLY A 97 0.95 -7.38 -2.68
CA GLY A 97 0.97 -8.11 -3.93
C GLY A 97 2.34 -8.75 -4.18
N TYR A 98 2.35 -10.01 -4.60
CA TYR A 98 3.58 -10.76 -4.88
C TYR A 98 3.48 -11.53 -6.18
N LEU A 99 4.59 -11.56 -6.92
CA LEU A 99 4.79 -12.35 -8.14
C LEU A 99 6.09 -13.14 -7.98
N VAL A 100 6.02 -14.46 -8.02
CA VAL A 100 7.18 -15.34 -7.78
C VAL A 100 7.80 -15.76 -9.11
N LYS A 101 9.11 -15.55 -9.27
CA LYS A 101 9.89 -16.00 -10.45
C LYS A 101 10.11 -17.52 -10.42
N PRO A 102 9.97 -18.25 -11.54
CA PRO A 102 9.48 -17.80 -12.85
C PRO A 102 7.96 -17.65 -12.86
N PHE A 103 7.44 -16.56 -13.41
CA PHE A 103 6.01 -16.27 -13.50
C PHE A 103 5.49 -16.36 -14.93
N ARG A 104 4.18 -16.47 -15.07
CA ARG A 104 3.44 -16.47 -16.34
C ARG A 104 2.47 -15.27 -16.36
N GLU A 105 1.97 -14.95 -17.53
CA GLU A 105 0.93 -13.94 -17.71
C GLU A 105 -0.31 -14.22 -16.83
N SER A 106 -0.69 -15.51 -16.65
CA SER A 106 -1.77 -15.92 -15.75
C SER A 106 -1.57 -15.58 -14.28
N ASP A 107 -0.33 -15.37 -13.84
CA ASP A 107 0.00 -15.09 -12.45
C ASP A 107 0.00 -13.57 -12.19
N LEU A 108 0.23 -12.77 -13.23
CA LEU A 108 0.39 -11.33 -13.17
C LEU A 108 -0.92 -10.60 -12.81
N LEU A 109 -2.02 -10.95 -13.51
CA LEU A 109 -3.32 -10.29 -13.27
C LEU A 109 -3.86 -10.50 -11.86
N PRO A 110 -3.83 -11.72 -11.28
CA PRO A 110 -4.22 -11.94 -9.89
C PRO A 110 -3.36 -11.17 -8.89
N ALA A 111 -2.03 -11.08 -9.12
CA ALA A 111 -1.12 -10.33 -8.25
C ALA A 111 -1.46 -8.83 -8.25
N ILE A 112 -1.69 -8.25 -9.42
CA ILE A 112 -2.12 -6.85 -9.57
C ILE A 112 -3.48 -6.63 -8.91
N ALA A 113 -4.45 -7.51 -9.14
CA ALA A 113 -5.78 -7.40 -8.56
C ALA A 113 -5.73 -7.46 -7.02
N THR A 114 -4.92 -8.36 -6.45
CA THR A 114 -4.73 -8.48 -5.00
C THR A 114 -4.10 -7.22 -4.42
N ALA A 115 -3.03 -6.70 -5.04
CA ALA A 115 -2.36 -5.49 -4.58
C ALA A 115 -3.32 -4.29 -4.57
N ARG A 116 -4.13 -4.13 -5.61
CA ARG A 116 -5.13 -3.07 -5.71
C ARG A 116 -6.22 -3.19 -4.65
N ALA A 117 -6.82 -4.38 -4.52
CA ALA A 117 -7.89 -4.61 -3.55
C ALA A 117 -7.43 -4.31 -2.11
N ARG A 118 -6.22 -4.74 -1.75
CA ARG A 118 -5.65 -4.47 -0.43
C ARG A 118 -5.32 -3.00 -0.22
N HIS A 119 -4.84 -2.33 -1.26
CA HIS A 119 -4.58 -0.90 -1.20
C HIS A 119 -5.87 -0.10 -0.99
N GLU A 120 -6.93 -0.40 -1.74
CA GLU A 120 -8.25 0.22 -1.63
C GLU A 120 -8.87 -0.01 -0.24
N GLU A 121 -8.78 -1.23 0.30
CA GLU A 121 -9.24 -1.58 1.65
C GLU A 121 -8.53 -0.75 2.73
N LEU A 122 -7.20 -0.65 2.65
CA LEU A 122 -6.41 0.13 3.60
C LEU A 122 -6.66 1.64 3.48
N ALA A 123 -6.87 2.15 2.28
CA ALA A 123 -7.20 3.55 2.05
C ALA A 123 -8.55 3.90 2.71
N ALA A 124 -9.57 3.06 2.53
CA ALA A 124 -10.88 3.24 3.16
C ALA A 124 -10.80 3.21 4.70
N LEU A 125 -10.02 2.27 5.28
CA LEU A 125 -9.81 2.20 6.73
C LEU A 125 -9.09 3.43 7.29
N ARG A 126 -8.13 4.00 6.55
CA ARG A 126 -7.44 5.24 6.95
C ARG A 126 -8.37 6.43 6.94
N GLU A 127 -9.18 6.60 5.90
CA GLU A 127 -10.18 7.67 5.81
C GLU A 127 -11.19 7.59 6.96
N GLU A 128 -11.64 6.38 7.32
CA GLU A 128 -12.56 6.18 8.45
C GLU A 128 -11.87 6.55 9.77
N ALA A 129 -10.62 6.12 10.00
CA ALA A 129 -9.85 6.45 11.19
C ALA A 129 -9.59 7.95 11.32
N ASP A 130 -9.24 8.63 10.22
CA ASP A 130 -9.01 10.08 10.20
C ASP A 130 -10.30 10.86 10.51
N SER A 131 -11.43 10.43 9.93
CA SER A 131 -12.75 11.01 10.20
C SER A 131 -13.15 10.87 11.67
N LEU A 132 -12.91 9.71 12.28
CA LEU A 132 -13.16 9.48 13.72
C LEU A 132 -12.26 10.36 14.60
N THR A 133 -10.98 10.50 14.22
CA THR A 133 -10.01 11.32 14.94
C THR A 133 -10.40 12.80 14.88
N GLU A 134 -10.85 13.28 13.73
CA GLU A 134 -11.33 14.65 13.56
C GLU A 134 -12.61 14.90 14.38
N ALA A 135 -13.58 13.98 14.36
CA ALA A 135 -14.79 14.07 15.16
C ALA A 135 -14.47 14.13 16.67
N LEU A 136 -13.55 13.28 17.16
CA LEU A 136 -13.09 13.31 18.56
C LEU A 136 -12.34 14.61 18.88
N GLY A 137 -11.57 15.15 17.94
CA GLY A 137 -10.88 16.44 18.10
C GLY A 137 -11.87 17.60 18.24
N GLN A 138 -12.96 17.61 17.47
CA GLN A 138 -14.03 18.59 17.58
C GLN A 138 -14.76 18.50 18.92
N TRP A 139 -14.98 17.28 19.44
CA TRP A 139 -15.58 17.07 20.77
C TRP A 139 -14.69 17.60 21.89
N ARG A 140 -13.38 17.47 21.80
CA ARG A 140 -12.41 17.99 22.79
C ARG A 140 -12.27 19.52 22.75
N SER A 141 -12.47 20.14 21.61
CA SER A 141 -12.44 21.58 21.41
C SER A 141 -13.78 22.29 21.63
N ALA A 142 -14.89 21.53 21.65
CA ALA A 142 -16.17 22.07 22.05
C ALA A 142 -16.08 22.43 23.53
N SER A 143 -16.22 23.72 23.85
CA SER A 143 -16.03 24.37 25.15
C SER A 143 -17.07 24.01 26.23
N TRP A 144 -17.43 22.75 26.33
CA TRP A 144 -18.32 22.19 27.35
C TRP A 144 -17.56 21.87 28.64
N LEU A 145 -16.24 21.92 28.60
CA LEU A 145 -15.36 21.76 29.75
C LEU A 145 -14.84 23.14 30.24
N GLU A 146 -15.72 24.10 30.38
CA GLU A 146 -15.45 25.22 31.23
C GLU A 146 -15.26 24.71 32.67
N PRO A 147 -14.16 24.95 33.34
CA PRO A 147 -13.96 24.52 34.71
C PRO A 147 -14.93 25.33 35.60
N GLY A 148 -16.08 24.73 35.92
CA GLY A 148 -17.08 25.38 36.77
C GLY A 148 -18.46 24.70 36.80
N HIS A 149 -18.80 23.81 35.91
CA HIS A 149 -20.07 23.11 35.95
C HIS A 149 -19.88 21.62 36.26
N THR A 150 -19.58 21.30 37.51
CA THR A 150 -19.81 19.95 38.06
C THR A 150 -21.31 19.75 38.22
N ARG A 151 -22.00 19.35 37.14
CA ARG A 151 -23.27 18.68 37.28
C ARG A 151 -22.97 17.25 37.67
N GLU A 152 -23.23 16.92 38.92
CA GLU A 152 -23.29 15.53 39.39
C GLU A 152 -24.30 14.75 38.53
N TRP A 153 -23.79 13.92 37.63
CA TRP A 153 -24.62 12.93 36.97
C TRP A 153 -24.79 11.76 37.95
N THR A 154 -25.82 11.83 38.77
CA THR A 154 -26.29 10.66 39.53
C THR A 154 -26.97 9.71 38.53
N LEU A 155 -26.26 8.66 38.12
CA LEU A 155 -26.80 7.51 37.43
C LEU A 155 -27.76 6.78 38.38
N THR A 156 -29.06 7.09 38.33
CA THR A 156 -30.09 6.29 38.98
C THR A 156 -30.33 5.05 38.14
N TRP A 157 -29.67 3.97 38.50
CA TRP A 157 -30.03 2.63 38.07
C TRP A 157 -31.41 2.26 38.64
N ARG A 158 -32.45 2.38 37.82
CA ARG A 158 -33.73 1.73 38.13
C ARG A 158 -33.63 0.28 37.64
N GLY A 159 -33.36 -0.63 38.56
CA GLY A 159 -33.44 -2.06 38.30
C GLY A 159 -34.82 -2.47 37.84
N THR A 160 -34.95 -2.98 36.63
CA THR A 160 -36.11 -3.70 36.18
C THR A 160 -36.04 -5.12 36.71
N LYS A 161 -36.88 -5.44 37.72
CA LYS A 161 -37.15 -6.84 38.11
C LYS A 161 -37.93 -7.48 36.98
N LEU A 162 -37.36 -8.54 36.40
CA LEU A 162 -38.12 -9.51 35.62
C LEU A 162 -38.80 -10.48 36.59
N LEU A 163 -40.09 -10.56 36.50
CA LEU A 163 -40.92 -11.69 36.94
C LEU A 163 -40.99 -12.70 35.79
#